data_8ee5b3784d37f02751ded62db8f44d42
#
_entry.id   8ee5b3784d37f02751ded62db8f44d42
#
_cell.length_a   1.000
_cell.length_b   1.000
_cell.length_c   1.000
_cell.angle_alpha   90.00
_cell.angle_beta   90.00
_cell.angle_gamma   90.00
#
_symmetry.space_group_name_H-M   'P 1'
#
loop_
_entity.id
_entity.type
_entity.pdbx_description
1 polymer ?
#
loop_
_entity_poly.entity_id
_entity_poly.type
_entity_poly.pdbx_seq_one_letter_code
_entity_poly.pdbx_strand_id
1 'polypeptide(L)'
;MPTFKIDGKEITVAPGVSVLRAALANGIDIPHYCHHPALSIVGSCRLCLVEIDQSPKLMLACATEARDGMEVRTQTEQVADARKSMLEFFLINHPLDCPVCDKAGECWLQDYTWKYGTSHSRMVEAKRERPTKDLGGNILLYRNRCVLCTRCVRFFTDVVGEPYLFVENRGYYSDISIFPSKGLTHKMTGNIVEICPVGCLIDKDFLFHARVWNLTKTKTVCPGCSSGCNLYLQHKDNRIYRILSRENRQVNQEWICDEGRYLYHRYEALVRPSSPITWQAGKPASQTWDQAISAAAAALQKDKKLGVVGSAFATCEENYLLRKIFQEALACEHLYVHRPSESELDIVYRSGFTIRGDKSPNRRGAEWFLGKETDFYQAIEAGEITSLFFLSGDPLLNLDATQKRTLQKLEQLWVLDVQQNAFTDLDHHFWPIACFTETQGTYINATGRMQSLQPALRPPQGVKPGWQVLLDLLQAVGTKTELVTASDVLNDLAAQVPAFAHISSFKLGDEGLPVESR
;
A
#
# COMPACT_ATOMS: atom_id res chain seq x y z
N MET A 1 30.07 17.33 12.60
CA MET A 1 29.42 16.95 11.32
C MET A 1 30.41 17.28 10.22
N PRO A 2 30.86 16.31 9.41
CA PRO A 2 31.79 16.59 8.33
C PRO A 2 31.17 17.48 7.27
N THR A 3 31.93 18.50 6.84
CA THR A 3 31.63 19.41 5.74
C THR A 3 32.64 19.18 4.62
N PHE A 4 32.15 18.88 3.43
CA PHE A 4 32.97 18.50 2.28
C PHE A 4 32.34 18.98 0.96
N LYS A 5 33.02 18.83 -0.16
CA LYS A 5 32.52 19.26 -1.46
C LYS A 5 32.29 18.10 -2.41
N ILE A 6 31.18 18.15 -3.17
CA ILE A 6 30.93 17.29 -4.32
C ILE A 6 30.71 18.17 -5.54
N ASP A 7 31.58 18.07 -6.55
CA ASP A 7 31.58 18.90 -7.77
C ASP A 7 31.50 20.41 -7.45
N GLY A 8 32.23 20.86 -6.43
CA GLY A 8 32.26 22.23 -5.95
C GLY A 8 31.09 22.63 -5.02
N LYS A 9 30.04 21.84 -4.90
CA LYS A 9 28.92 22.09 -3.97
C LYS A 9 29.31 21.67 -2.57
N GLU A 10 29.25 22.58 -1.60
CA GLU A 10 29.50 22.31 -0.20
C GLU A 10 28.30 21.57 0.45
N ILE A 11 28.58 20.51 1.19
CA ILE A 11 27.59 19.60 1.79
C ILE A 11 28.04 19.25 3.21
N THR A 12 27.13 19.40 4.17
CA THR A 12 27.34 18.99 5.57
C THR A 12 26.42 17.80 5.87
N VAL A 13 26.97 16.73 6.44
CA VAL A 13 26.21 15.50 6.76
C VAL A 13 26.53 15.00 8.16
N ALA A 14 25.71 14.08 8.68
CA ALA A 14 26.00 13.37 9.91
C ALA A 14 27.27 12.46 9.76
N PRO A 15 28.02 12.21 10.83
CA PRO A 15 29.09 11.23 10.81
C PRO A 15 28.60 9.84 10.35
N GLY A 16 29.45 9.11 9.61
CA GLY A 16 29.13 7.78 9.10
C GLY A 16 28.32 7.76 7.79
N VAL A 17 27.89 8.91 7.27
CA VAL A 17 27.19 8.99 6.00
C VAL A 17 28.18 8.80 4.83
N SER A 18 27.85 7.87 3.91
CA SER A 18 28.69 7.67 2.73
C SER A 18 28.55 8.81 1.71
N VAL A 19 29.60 9.02 0.91
CA VAL A 19 29.60 10.00 -0.20
C VAL A 19 28.39 9.81 -1.12
N LEU A 20 28.02 8.55 -1.44
CA LEU A 20 26.85 8.28 -2.28
C LEU A 20 25.55 8.77 -1.64
N ARG A 21 25.33 8.47 -0.35
CA ARG A 21 24.13 8.93 0.36
C ARG A 21 24.06 10.44 0.45
N ALA A 22 25.19 11.08 0.72
CA ALA A 22 25.30 12.54 0.74
C ALA A 22 24.96 13.15 -0.62
N ALA A 23 25.50 12.59 -1.72
CA ALA A 23 25.23 13.02 -3.08
C ALA A 23 23.73 12.92 -3.42
N LEU A 24 23.13 11.76 -3.22
CA LEU A 24 21.71 11.52 -3.53
C LEU A 24 20.77 12.43 -2.73
N ALA A 25 21.05 12.63 -1.43
CA ALA A 25 20.27 13.53 -0.57
C ALA A 25 20.35 15.01 -1.02
N ASN A 26 21.39 15.38 -1.79
CA ASN A 26 21.59 16.72 -2.33
C ASN A 26 21.28 16.85 -3.83
N GLY A 27 20.62 15.84 -4.42
CA GLY A 27 20.22 15.85 -5.84
C GLY A 27 21.36 15.62 -6.83
N ILE A 28 22.52 15.12 -6.36
CA ILE A 28 23.66 14.75 -7.21
C ILE A 28 23.55 13.26 -7.56
N ASP A 29 23.30 12.98 -8.84
CA ASP A 29 23.15 11.63 -9.35
C ASP A 29 24.51 10.95 -9.54
N ILE A 30 24.73 9.85 -8.78
CA ILE A 30 25.86 8.94 -8.94
C ILE A 30 25.30 7.55 -9.29
N PRO A 31 25.57 7.00 -10.48
CA PRO A 31 25.01 5.74 -10.91
C PRO A 31 25.44 4.57 -10.01
N HIS A 32 24.51 3.67 -9.72
CA HIS A 32 24.78 2.51 -8.86
C HIS A 32 23.71 1.42 -9.05
N TYR A 33 24.08 0.14 -8.91
CA TYR A 33 23.11 -0.97 -8.89
C TYR A 33 23.04 -1.66 -7.53
N CYS A 34 24.18 -1.96 -6.92
CA CYS A 34 24.20 -2.78 -5.71
C CYS A 34 23.79 -2.03 -4.44
N HIS A 35 23.96 -0.72 -4.39
CA HIS A 35 23.56 0.07 -3.22
C HIS A 35 22.04 0.22 -3.12
N HIS A 36 21.51 0.04 -1.90
CA HIS A 36 20.13 0.34 -1.51
C HIS A 36 20.15 0.87 -0.07
N PRO A 37 19.37 1.91 0.29
CA PRO A 37 19.43 2.54 1.61
C PRO A 37 19.23 1.57 2.78
N ALA A 38 18.33 0.59 2.60
CA ALA A 38 17.96 -0.39 3.62
C ALA A 38 18.80 -1.68 3.59
N LEU A 39 19.80 -1.80 2.73
CA LEU A 39 20.61 -3.01 2.60
C LEU A 39 22.09 -2.74 2.91
N SER A 40 22.79 -3.78 3.37
CA SER A 40 24.24 -3.73 3.61
C SER A 40 25.01 -3.35 2.35
N ILE A 41 26.15 -2.68 2.52
CA ILE A 41 27.01 -2.24 1.42
C ILE A 41 27.87 -3.41 0.95
N VAL A 42 27.85 -3.71 -0.36
CA VAL A 42 28.65 -4.78 -0.96
C VAL A 42 29.70 -4.27 -1.95
N GLY A 43 29.50 -3.10 -2.55
CA GLY A 43 30.45 -2.47 -3.46
C GLY A 43 30.74 -3.23 -4.76
N SER A 44 29.85 -4.17 -5.19
CA SER A 44 30.11 -5.10 -6.29
C SER A 44 29.95 -4.51 -7.69
N CYS A 45 29.03 -3.57 -7.89
CA CYS A 45 28.70 -3.06 -9.23
C CYS A 45 29.71 -2.08 -9.84
N ARG A 46 30.53 -1.44 -9.02
CA ARG A 46 31.60 -0.49 -9.43
C ARG A 46 31.12 0.72 -10.25
N LEU A 47 29.83 1.00 -10.34
CA LEU A 47 29.31 2.16 -11.07
C LEU A 47 29.46 3.48 -10.30
N CYS A 48 29.45 3.44 -8.97
CA CYS A 48 29.54 4.62 -8.13
C CYS A 48 30.99 5.10 -7.90
N LEU A 49 31.90 4.81 -8.82
CA LEU A 49 33.27 5.30 -8.76
C LEU A 49 33.29 6.83 -8.89
N VAL A 50 34.08 7.47 -8.02
CA VAL A 50 34.33 8.91 -7.97
C VAL A 50 35.80 9.19 -7.75
N GLU A 51 36.26 10.36 -8.16
CA GLU A 51 37.59 10.87 -7.83
C GLU A 51 37.52 11.61 -6.50
N ILE A 52 38.49 11.36 -5.63
CA ILE A 52 38.62 12.05 -4.35
C ILE A 52 40.04 12.61 -4.25
N ASP A 53 40.20 13.86 -3.86
CA ASP A 53 41.49 14.47 -3.67
C ASP A 53 42.37 13.63 -2.74
N GLN A 54 43.67 13.60 -3.05
CA GLN A 54 44.69 12.80 -2.36
C GLN A 54 44.55 11.28 -2.53
N SER A 55 43.60 10.79 -3.34
CA SER A 55 43.53 9.36 -3.68
C SER A 55 44.07 9.13 -5.09
N PRO A 56 45.07 8.26 -5.28
CA PRO A 56 45.60 7.96 -6.61
C PRO A 56 44.66 7.05 -7.43
N LYS A 57 43.56 6.60 -6.84
CA LYS A 57 42.59 5.67 -7.46
C LYS A 57 41.17 6.18 -7.26
N LEU A 58 40.30 5.86 -8.21
CA LEU A 58 38.87 6.05 -8.05
C LEU A 58 38.33 5.27 -6.85
N MET A 59 37.49 5.91 -6.06
CA MET A 59 36.91 5.38 -4.85
C MET A 59 35.43 5.04 -5.04
N LEU A 60 34.93 4.07 -4.28
CA LEU A 60 33.51 3.71 -4.29
C LEU A 60 32.71 4.67 -3.41
N ALA A 61 31.93 5.55 -4.00
CA ALA A 61 31.10 6.51 -3.26
C ALA A 61 30.16 5.83 -2.25
N CYS A 62 29.65 4.63 -2.55
CA CYS A 62 28.77 3.90 -1.64
C CYS A 62 29.46 3.36 -0.38
N ALA A 63 30.78 3.10 -0.43
CA ALA A 63 31.57 2.54 0.65
C ALA A 63 32.58 3.53 1.26
N THR A 64 32.67 4.75 0.72
CA THR A 64 33.53 5.80 1.24
C THR A 64 32.73 6.72 2.15
N GLU A 65 33.11 6.79 3.40
CA GLU A 65 32.53 7.69 4.39
C GLU A 65 32.95 9.14 4.12
N ALA A 66 32.01 10.07 4.22
CA ALA A 66 32.28 11.51 4.08
C ALA A 66 33.16 12.00 5.23
N ARG A 67 34.22 12.76 4.91
CA ARG A 67 35.16 13.34 5.86
C ARG A 67 35.28 14.84 5.67
N ASP A 68 35.62 15.53 6.72
CA ASP A 68 35.77 16.98 6.69
C ASP A 68 36.86 17.42 5.70
N GLY A 69 36.58 18.45 4.92
CA GLY A 69 37.49 18.98 3.92
C GLY A 69 37.71 18.12 2.66
N MET A 70 37.03 16.97 2.54
CA MET A 70 37.13 16.11 1.35
C MET A 70 36.60 16.84 0.10
N GLU A 71 37.27 16.68 -1.03
CA GLU A 71 36.80 17.15 -2.33
C GLU A 71 36.53 15.94 -3.25
N VAL A 72 35.28 15.81 -3.68
CA VAL A 72 34.80 14.70 -4.52
C VAL A 72 34.41 15.23 -5.88
N ARG A 73 34.90 14.59 -6.96
CA ARG A 73 34.53 14.88 -8.34
C ARG A 73 33.85 13.70 -8.99
N THR A 74 32.68 13.95 -9.54
CA THR A 74 31.82 12.88 -10.11
C THR A 74 31.79 12.89 -11.64
N GLN A 75 32.40 13.89 -12.29
CA GLN A 75 32.28 14.13 -13.73
C GLN A 75 33.64 14.29 -14.44
N THR A 76 34.74 13.80 -13.86
CA THR A 76 36.04 13.80 -14.53
C THR A 76 36.07 12.79 -15.70
N GLU A 77 36.97 12.97 -16.65
CA GLU A 77 37.16 12.05 -17.77
C GLU A 77 37.44 10.62 -17.28
N GLN A 78 38.27 10.46 -16.26
CA GLN A 78 38.58 9.18 -15.66
C GLN A 78 37.33 8.49 -15.06
N VAL A 79 36.45 9.26 -14.41
CA VAL A 79 35.18 8.75 -13.87
C VAL A 79 34.22 8.36 -14.99
N ALA A 80 34.13 9.17 -16.05
CA ALA A 80 33.29 8.90 -17.21
C ALA A 80 33.71 7.60 -17.92
N ASP A 81 35.01 7.44 -18.17
CA ASP A 81 35.57 6.23 -18.80
C ASP A 81 35.36 4.97 -17.94
N ALA A 82 35.52 5.08 -16.64
CA ALA A 82 35.26 3.98 -15.72
C ALA A 82 33.76 3.55 -15.76
N ARG A 83 32.83 4.51 -15.73
CA ARG A 83 31.39 4.22 -15.84
C ARG A 83 31.01 3.59 -17.16
N LYS A 84 31.54 4.13 -18.27
CA LYS A 84 31.35 3.61 -19.61
C LYS A 84 31.82 2.15 -19.72
N SER A 85 33.02 1.86 -19.23
CA SER A 85 33.59 0.51 -19.21
C SER A 85 32.75 -0.45 -18.36
N MET A 86 32.30 -0.01 -17.18
CA MET A 86 31.43 -0.86 -16.32
C MET A 86 30.08 -1.16 -16.95
N LEU A 87 29.47 -0.18 -17.64
CA LEU A 87 28.22 -0.41 -18.36
C LEU A 87 28.42 -1.37 -19.52
N GLU A 88 29.53 -1.28 -20.24
CA GLU A 88 29.87 -2.24 -21.30
C GLU A 88 29.97 -3.67 -20.74
N PHE A 89 30.62 -3.88 -19.59
CA PHE A 89 30.65 -5.20 -18.92
C PHE A 89 29.25 -5.72 -18.58
N PHE A 90 28.34 -4.88 -18.09
CA PHE A 90 26.96 -5.31 -17.84
C PHE A 90 26.19 -5.67 -19.12
N LEU A 91 26.52 -5.03 -20.24
CA LEU A 91 25.82 -5.22 -21.51
C LEU A 91 26.36 -6.42 -22.32
N ILE A 92 27.56 -6.94 -22.02
CA ILE A 92 28.19 -8.04 -22.76
C ILE A 92 27.21 -9.20 -22.98
N ASN A 93 26.59 -9.69 -21.91
CA ASN A 93 25.64 -10.80 -21.98
C ASN A 93 24.16 -10.39 -21.81
N HIS A 94 23.89 -9.10 -21.62
CA HIS A 94 22.52 -8.64 -21.46
C HIS A 94 21.75 -8.76 -22.78
N PRO A 95 20.57 -9.42 -22.80
CA PRO A 95 19.82 -9.62 -24.04
C PRO A 95 19.19 -8.31 -24.52
N LEU A 96 18.88 -8.23 -25.80
CA LEU A 96 18.18 -7.09 -26.41
C LEU A 96 16.65 -7.22 -26.23
N ASP A 97 16.22 -7.50 -25.01
CA ASP A 97 14.83 -7.83 -24.66
C ASP A 97 13.98 -6.60 -24.28
N CYS A 98 14.51 -5.38 -24.35
CA CYS A 98 13.77 -4.18 -23.92
C CYS A 98 12.34 -4.10 -24.50
N PRO A 99 12.08 -4.44 -25.77
CA PRO A 99 10.73 -4.42 -26.32
C PRO A 99 9.75 -5.39 -25.65
N VAL A 100 10.23 -6.46 -25.02
CA VAL A 100 9.43 -7.50 -24.34
C VAL A 100 9.72 -7.58 -22.83
N CYS A 101 10.51 -6.66 -22.29
CA CYS A 101 10.85 -6.64 -20.87
C CYS A 101 9.92 -5.70 -20.10
N ASP A 102 9.23 -6.20 -19.06
CA ASP A 102 8.30 -5.39 -18.24
C ASP A 102 8.98 -4.32 -17.39
N LYS A 103 10.31 -4.40 -17.21
CA LYS A 103 11.08 -3.34 -16.55
C LYS A 103 11.39 -2.16 -17.47
N ALA A 104 11.08 -2.21 -18.76
CA ALA A 104 11.28 -1.10 -19.68
C ALA A 104 10.53 0.15 -19.20
N GLY A 105 11.22 1.31 -19.19
CA GLY A 105 10.70 2.57 -18.67
C GLY A 105 10.92 2.80 -17.16
N GLU A 106 11.40 1.79 -16.42
CA GLU A 106 11.84 1.89 -15.02
C GLU A 106 13.14 1.09 -14.77
N CYS A 107 13.94 0.88 -15.82
CA CYS A 107 15.15 0.07 -15.80
C CYS A 107 16.40 0.94 -15.69
N TRP A 108 17.11 0.84 -14.57
CA TRP A 108 18.32 1.62 -14.34
C TRP A 108 19.44 1.29 -15.34
N LEU A 109 19.48 0.06 -15.92
CA LEU A 109 20.46 -0.25 -16.96
C LEU A 109 20.15 0.51 -18.25
N GLN A 110 18.87 0.64 -18.63
CA GLN A 110 18.44 1.46 -19.75
C GLN A 110 18.87 2.93 -19.56
N ASP A 111 18.50 3.51 -18.41
CA ASP A 111 18.73 4.92 -18.10
C ASP A 111 20.22 5.23 -18.03
N TYR A 112 21.00 4.38 -17.35
CA TYR A 112 22.46 4.60 -17.24
C TYR A 112 23.19 4.33 -18.55
N THR A 113 22.74 3.37 -19.38
CA THR A 113 23.31 3.13 -20.71
C THR A 113 23.08 4.35 -21.61
N TRP A 114 21.89 4.92 -21.57
CA TRP A 114 21.57 6.14 -22.31
C TRP A 114 22.43 7.32 -21.84
N LYS A 115 22.58 7.51 -20.53
CA LYS A 115 23.26 8.68 -19.95
C LYS A 115 24.79 8.59 -20.01
N TYR A 116 25.36 7.40 -19.82
CA TYR A 116 26.79 7.20 -19.59
C TYR A 116 27.44 6.17 -20.52
N GLY A 117 26.67 5.38 -21.25
CA GLY A 117 27.16 4.28 -22.08
C GLY A 117 27.55 4.70 -23.49
N THR A 118 27.63 3.70 -24.37
CA THR A 118 27.90 3.85 -25.81
C THR A 118 26.73 3.35 -26.64
N SER A 119 26.60 3.88 -27.86
CA SER A 119 25.55 3.48 -28.81
C SER A 119 25.82 2.14 -29.51
N HIS A 120 27.02 1.60 -29.40
CA HIS A 120 27.43 0.37 -30.07
C HIS A 120 28.24 -0.54 -29.14
N SER A 121 28.21 -1.83 -29.39
CA SER A 121 29.00 -2.84 -28.69
C SER A 121 30.29 -3.13 -29.46
N ARG A 122 31.39 -3.32 -28.72
CA ARG A 122 32.67 -3.82 -29.27
C ARG A 122 32.74 -5.36 -29.28
N MET A 123 31.79 -6.03 -28.60
CA MET A 123 31.73 -7.47 -28.49
C MET A 123 31.10 -8.07 -29.75
N VAL A 124 31.78 -9.03 -30.34
CA VAL A 124 31.37 -9.75 -31.56
C VAL A 124 30.91 -11.18 -31.28
N GLU A 125 31.23 -11.71 -30.10
CA GLU A 125 30.82 -13.06 -29.68
C GLU A 125 29.32 -13.10 -29.37
N ALA A 126 28.74 -14.30 -29.52
CA ALA A 126 27.35 -14.56 -29.18
C ALA A 126 27.10 -14.33 -27.66
N LYS A 127 26.00 -13.68 -27.36
CA LYS A 127 25.58 -13.52 -25.97
C LYS A 127 25.22 -14.86 -25.36
N ARG A 128 25.56 -14.99 -24.06
CA ARG A 128 25.25 -16.22 -23.32
C ARG A 128 23.74 -16.36 -23.14
N GLU A 129 23.22 -17.54 -23.42
CA GLU A 129 21.83 -17.92 -23.20
C GLU A 129 21.69 -18.77 -21.93
N ARG A 130 20.72 -18.41 -21.09
CA ARG A 130 20.32 -19.13 -19.87
C ARG A 130 18.81 -19.21 -19.82
N PRO A 131 18.22 -20.38 -19.53
CA PRO A 131 16.76 -20.49 -19.43
C PRO A 131 16.22 -19.64 -18.27
N THR A 132 15.02 -19.11 -18.44
CA THR A 132 14.25 -18.49 -17.37
C THR A 132 13.94 -19.52 -16.30
N LYS A 133 13.98 -19.12 -15.03
CA LYS A 133 13.74 -19.98 -13.87
C LYS A 133 12.52 -19.47 -13.10
N ASP A 134 11.58 -20.36 -12.84
CA ASP A 134 10.50 -20.08 -11.89
C ASP A 134 11.05 -20.26 -10.46
N LEU A 135 11.01 -19.19 -9.66
CA LEU A 135 11.47 -19.23 -8.26
C LEU A 135 10.36 -19.71 -7.31
N GLY A 136 9.14 -19.89 -7.77
CA GLY A 136 7.96 -20.14 -6.96
C GLY A 136 7.20 -18.86 -6.63
N GLY A 137 6.01 -19.00 -6.05
CA GLY A 137 5.09 -17.88 -5.84
C GLY A 137 4.85 -17.13 -7.16
N ASN A 138 4.88 -15.81 -7.10
CA ASN A 138 4.65 -14.94 -8.27
C ASN A 138 5.95 -14.48 -8.96
N ILE A 139 7.10 -15.10 -8.72
CA ILE A 139 8.40 -14.57 -9.17
C ILE A 139 9.04 -15.41 -10.27
N LEU A 140 9.31 -14.77 -11.42
CA LEU A 140 10.15 -15.31 -12.49
C LEU A 140 11.55 -14.66 -12.48
N LEU A 141 12.57 -15.46 -12.70
CA LEU A 141 13.96 -15.04 -12.83
C LEU A 141 14.42 -15.17 -14.29
N TYR A 142 14.55 -14.04 -14.99
CA TYR A 142 15.18 -13.93 -16.31
C TYR A 142 16.70 -13.82 -16.13
N ARG A 143 17.39 -14.95 -16.06
CA ARG A 143 18.80 -15.07 -15.65
C ARG A 143 19.75 -14.22 -16.50
N ASN A 144 19.51 -14.11 -17.81
CA ASN A 144 20.34 -13.33 -18.72
C ASN A 144 20.30 -11.83 -18.49
N ARG A 145 19.24 -11.34 -17.81
CA ARG A 145 19.07 -9.92 -17.49
C ARG A 145 19.72 -9.54 -16.16
N CYS A 146 20.22 -10.51 -15.39
CA CYS A 146 20.78 -10.28 -14.07
C CYS A 146 22.14 -9.56 -14.12
N VAL A 147 22.27 -8.46 -13.36
CA VAL A 147 23.53 -7.70 -13.17
C VAL A 147 24.28 -8.10 -11.89
N LEU A 148 23.88 -9.19 -11.25
CA LEU A 148 24.48 -9.72 -10.01
C LEU A 148 24.70 -8.66 -8.91
N CYS A 149 23.80 -7.70 -8.79
CA CYS A 149 23.85 -6.67 -7.75
C CYS A 149 23.56 -7.19 -6.34
N THR A 150 23.06 -8.39 -6.21
CA THR A 150 22.72 -9.11 -4.98
C THR A 150 21.72 -8.42 -4.05
N ARG A 151 20.98 -7.41 -4.50
CA ARG A 151 19.95 -6.77 -3.67
C ARG A 151 18.91 -7.78 -3.19
N CYS A 152 18.45 -8.69 -4.06
CA CYS A 152 17.46 -9.71 -3.71
C CYS A 152 17.98 -10.71 -2.67
N VAL A 153 19.25 -11.08 -2.73
CA VAL A 153 19.89 -11.95 -1.73
C VAL A 153 19.97 -11.23 -0.38
N ARG A 154 20.48 -10.01 -0.38
CA ARG A 154 20.62 -9.21 0.83
C ARG A 154 19.29 -8.79 1.44
N PHE A 155 18.25 -8.62 0.63
CA PHE A 155 16.90 -8.38 1.14
C PHE A 155 16.48 -9.49 2.11
N PHE A 156 16.66 -10.73 1.74
CA PHE A 156 16.28 -11.85 2.61
C PHE A 156 17.15 -11.95 3.85
N THR A 157 18.44 -11.65 3.77
CA THR A 157 19.33 -11.69 4.95
C THR A 157 19.20 -10.45 5.85
N ASP A 158 19.09 -9.26 5.28
CA ASP A 158 19.17 -8.00 6.03
C ASP A 158 17.79 -7.54 6.52
N VAL A 159 16.76 -7.71 5.69
CA VAL A 159 15.39 -7.22 5.97
C VAL A 159 14.54 -8.32 6.59
N VAL A 160 14.50 -9.49 5.96
CA VAL A 160 13.69 -10.63 6.44
C VAL A 160 14.38 -11.34 7.62
N GLY A 161 15.69 -11.57 7.54
CA GLY A 161 16.47 -12.28 8.53
C GLY A 161 16.69 -13.76 8.20
N GLU A 162 16.18 -14.24 7.06
CA GLU A 162 16.30 -15.64 6.62
C GLU A 162 16.86 -15.72 5.20
N PRO A 163 17.87 -16.57 4.91
CA PRO A 163 18.46 -16.69 3.58
C PRO A 163 17.57 -17.58 2.67
N TYR A 164 16.78 -16.99 1.79
CA TYR A 164 16.02 -17.70 0.76
C TYR A 164 16.75 -17.79 -0.57
N LEU A 165 17.45 -16.71 -0.95
CA LEU A 165 18.21 -16.62 -2.18
C LEU A 165 19.71 -16.62 -1.90
N PHE A 166 20.50 -17.17 -2.82
CA PHE A 166 21.96 -17.17 -2.75
C PHE A 166 22.56 -16.99 -4.15
N VAL A 167 23.87 -16.71 -4.20
CA VAL A 167 24.65 -16.72 -5.44
C VAL A 167 25.25 -18.10 -5.59
N GLU A 168 24.83 -18.85 -6.61
CA GLU A 168 25.45 -20.12 -6.99
C GLU A 168 26.62 -19.89 -7.92
N ASN A 169 27.59 -20.80 -7.92
CA ASN A 169 28.79 -20.78 -8.75
C ASN A 169 29.72 -19.56 -8.51
N ARG A 170 30.73 -19.39 -9.36
CA ARG A 170 31.74 -18.32 -9.24
C ARG A 170 32.09 -17.72 -10.60
N GLY A 171 32.55 -16.46 -10.60
CA GLY A 171 33.02 -15.75 -11.78
C GLY A 171 31.94 -15.68 -12.87
N TYR A 172 32.30 -16.05 -14.08
CA TYR A 172 31.42 -16.03 -15.25
C TYR A 172 30.14 -16.88 -15.08
N TYR A 173 30.19 -17.93 -14.27
CA TYR A 173 29.07 -18.84 -14.04
C TYR A 173 28.15 -18.41 -12.90
N SER A 174 28.50 -17.34 -12.17
CA SER A 174 27.67 -16.86 -11.06
C SER A 174 26.24 -16.57 -11.47
N ASP A 175 25.30 -16.96 -10.61
CA ASP A 175 23.87 -16.80 -10.84
C ASP A 175 23.09 -16.69 -9.53
N ILE A 176 21.89 -16.15 -9.59
CA ILE A 176 20.98 -16.15 -8.43
C ILE A 176 20.20 -17.46 -8.43
N SER A 177 20.11 -18.08 -7.27
CA SER A 177 19.44 -19.38 -7.12
C SER A 177 18.68 -19.47 -5.80
N ILE A 178 17.82 -20.48 -5.74
CA ILE A 178 17.07 -20.91 -4.56
C ILE A 178 17.28 -22.42 -4.40
N PHE A 179 17.19 -22.92 -3.17
CA PHE A 179 17.26 -24.36 -2.94
C PHE A 179 16.15 -25.09 -3.69
N PRO A 180 16.46 -26.16 -4.44
CA PRO A 180 15.51 -26.81 -5.35
C PRO A 180 14.22 -27.32 -4.67
N SER A 181 14.30 -27.67 -3.40
CA SER A 181 13.14 -28.15 -2.62
C SER A 181 12.29 -27.05 -1.98
N LYS A 182 12.72 -25.79 -2.06
CA LYS A 182 12.00 -24.64 -1.48
C LYS A 182 11.58 -23.70 -2.59
N GLY A 183 10.28 -23.59 -2.85
CA GLY A 183 9.74 -22.49 -3.64
C GLY A 183 9.84 -21.17 -2.87
N LEU A 184 9.91 -20.06 -3.58
CA LEU A 184 9.92 -18.72 -2.97
C LEU A 184 8.48 -18.33 -2.58
N THR A 185 8.01 -18.81 -1.42
CA THR A 185 6.63 -18.63 -0.93
C THR A 185 6.55 -17.71 0.29
N HIS A 186 7.61 -16.97 0.60
CA HIS A 186 7.65 -16.06 1.74
C HIS A 186 6.71 -14.85 1.54
N LYS A 187 6.09 -14.35 2.61
CA LYS A 187 5.10 -13.24 2.58
C LYS A 187 5.67 -11.87 2.12
N MET A 188 6.96 -11.77 1.82
CA MET A 188 7.64 -10.53 1.41
C MET A 188 8.31 -10.63 0.03
N THR A 189 7.98 -11.65 -0.76
CA THR A 189 8.73 -11.95 -1.99
C THR A 189 8.62 -10.87 -3.06
N GLY A 190 7.49 -10.23 -3.22
CA GLY A 190 7.27 -9.19 -4.22
C GLY A 190 8.20 -7.98 -4.10
N ASN A 191 8.76 -7.72 -2.90
CA ASN A 191 9.69 -6.61 -2.71
C ASN A 191 10.99 -6.77 -3.52
N ILE A 192 11.45 -8.00 -3.80
CA ILE A 192 12.67 -8.20 -4.59
C ILE A 192 12.51 -7.78 -6.06
N VAL A 193 11.29 -7.76 -6.58
CA VAL A 193 10.99 -7.25 -7.93
C VAL A 193 11.13 -5.72 -7.96
N GLU A 194 10.64 -5.04 -6.93
CA GLU A 194 10.73 -3.57 -6.84
C GLU A 194 12.17 -3.10 -6.71
N ILE A 195 12.95 -3.71 -5.80
CA ILE A 195 14.35 -3.32 -5.57
C ILE A 195 15.32 -3.84 -6.64
N CYS A 196 14.88 -4.73 -7.54
CA CYS A 196 15.71 -5.16 -8.67
C CYS A 196 15.91 -4.00 -9.64
N PRO A 197 17.16 -3.56 -9.90
CA PRO A 197 17.40 -2.39 -10.75
C PRO A 197 17.16 -2.67 -12.24
N VAL A 198 16.96 -3.92 -12.62
CA VAL A 198 16.80 -4.39 -14.01
C VAL A 198 15.64 -5.38 -14.14
N GLY A 199 15.28 -5.78 -15.35
CA GLY A 199 14.20 -6.72 -15.63
C GLY A 199 14.57 -8.20 -15.42
N CYS A 200 15.37 -8.50 -14.40
CA CYS A 200 15.77 -9.85 -14.08
C CYS A 200 14.71 -10.59 -13.25
N LEU A 201 14.20 -9.95 -12.19
CA LEU A 201 13.11 -10.44 -11.38
C LEU A 201 11.82 -9.80 -11.86
N ILE A 202 10.85 -10.60 -12.22
CA ILE A 202 9.56 -10.16 -12.78
C ILE A 202 8.43 -10.79 -11.96
N ASP A 203 7.41 -9.99 -11.68
CA ASP A 203 6.17 -10.44 -11.09
C ASP A 203 5.29 -11.07 -12.18
N LYS A 204 4.88 -12.33 -12.00
CA LYS A 204 4.00 -13.06 -12.93
C LYS A 204 2.64 -12.40 -13.08
N ASP A 205 2.16 -11.77 -12.01
CA ASP A 205 0.86 -11.10 -11.98
C ASP A 205 0.83 -9.85 -12.90
N PHE A 206 1.98 -9.20 -13.07
CA PHE A 206 2.12 -8.03 -13.94
C PHE A 206 2.65 -8.38 -15.34
N LEU A 207 3.19 -9.59 -15.54
CA LEU A 207 3.92 -9.99 -16.75
C LEU A 207 3.10 -9.79 -18.03
N PHE A 208 3.57 -8.92 -18.92
CA PHE A 208 2.98 -8.55 -20.23
C PHE A 208 1.61 -7.87 -20.18
N HIS A 209 1.14 -7.42 -19.02
CA HIS A 209 -0.17 -6.77 -18.91
C HIS A 209 -0.15 -5.30 -19.33
N ALA A 210 0.90 -4.55 -18.99
CA ALA A 210 0.98 -3.14 -19.32
C ALA A 210 2.42 -2.61 -19.41
N ARG A 211 2.59 -1.48 -20.08
CA ARG A 211 3.83 -0.69 -20.04
C ARG A 211 3.71 0.39 -18.96
N VAL A 212 4.76 0.51 -18.13
CA VAL A 212 4.74 1.35 -16.94
C VAL A 212 4.46 2.83 -17.22
N TRP A 213 4.87 3.34 -18.39
CA TRP A 213 4.63 4.73 -18.80
C TRP A 213 3.17 5.02 -19.19
N ASN A 214 2.35 3.98 -19.34
CA ASN A 214 0.91 4.10 -19.59
C ASN A 214 0.08 4.07 -18.29
N LEU A 215 0.72 3.84 -17.15
CA LEU A 215 0.04 3.68 -15.86
C LEU A 215 0.08 4.99 -15.05
N THR A 216 -1.05 5.35 -14.51
CA THR A 216 -1.18 6.40 -13.50
C THR A 216 -0.83 5.83 -12.13
N LYS A 217 -0.17 6.64 -11.28
CA LYS A 217 0.15 6.29 -9.88
C LYS A 217 -0.74 7.10 -8.93
N THR A 218 -1.51 6.42 -8.11
CA THR A 218 -2.28 7.06 -7.02
C THR A 218 -1.74 6.60 -5.67
N LYS A 219 -1.52 7.56 -4.76
CA LYS A 219 -1.07 7.31 -3.38
C LYS A 219 -2.26 6.86 -2.55
N THR A 220 -2.09 5.80 -1.74
CA THR A 220 -3.12 5.33 -0.81
C THR A 220 -2.51 4.57 0.36
N VAL A 221 -3.37 3.99 1.21
CA VAL A 221 -3.01 3.18 2.37
C VAL A 221 -3.59 1.78 2.21
N CYS A 222 -2.83 0.77 2.63
CA CYS A 222 -3.24 -0.63 2.56
C CYS A 222 -4.35 -0.94 3.56
N PRO A 223 -5.49 -1.50 3.14
CA PRO A 223 -6.56 -1.93 4.04
C PRO A 223 -6.41 -3.40 4.51
N GLY A 224 -5.26 -4.05 4.27
CA GLY A 224 -5.10 -5.47 4.57
C GLY A 224 -4.88 -5.81 6.04
N CYS A 225 -4.40 -4.85 6.85
CA CYS A 225 -4.21 -5.02 8.29
C CYS A 225 -3.96 -3.66 8.97
N SER A 226 -3.88 -3.67 10.29
CA SER A 226 -3.67 -2.46 11.12
C SER A 226 -2.27 -1.81 11.00
N SER A 227 -1.34 -2.38 10.22
CA SER A 227 -0.06 -1.71 9.89
C SER A 227 -0.29 -0.41 9.12
N GLY A 228 -1.26 -0.38 8.19
CA GLY A 228 -1.55 0.80 7.38
C GLY A 228 -0.41 1.17 6.44
N CYS A 229 0.21 0.19 5.75
CA CYS A 229 1.32 0.41 4.83
C CYS A 229 0.95 1.40 3.72
N ASN A 230 1.88 2.28 3.38
CA ASN A 230 1.71 3.25 2.31
C ASN A 230 1.95 2.60 0.96
N LEU A 231 1.07 2.85 0.00
CA LEU A 231 1.03 2.21 -1.30
C LEU A 231 0.97 3.21 -2.46
N TYR A 232 1.43 2.75 -3.63
CA TYR A 232 1.03 3.26 -4.93
C TYR A 232 0.13 2.25 -5.63
N LEU A 233 -1.07 2.66 -6.00
CA LEU A 233 -1.90 1.93 -6.96
C LEU A 233 -1.51 2.37 -8.37
N GLN A 234 -1.06 1.45 -9.20
CA GLN A 234 -0.82 1.70 -10.62
C GLN A 234 -2.00 1.19 -11.43
N HIS A 235 -2.68 2.12 -12.08
CA HIS A 235 -3.94 1.87 -12.74
C HIS A 235 -4.02 2.54 -14.11
N LYS A 236 -4.92 2.03 -14.95
CA LYS A 236 -5.29 2.58 -16.25
C LYS A 236 -6.67 2.06 -16.61
N ASP A 237 -7.47 2.87 -17.34
CA ASP A 237 -8.79 2.47 -17.86
C ASP A 237 -9.72 1.87 -16.78
N ASN A 238 -9.71 2.49 -15.58
CA ASN A 238 -10.48 2.08 -14.40
C ASN A 238 -10.17 0.66 -13.90
N ARG A 239 -8.93 0.19 -14.08
CA ARG A 239 -8.41 -1.10 -13.63
C ARG A 239 -7.06 -0.94 -12.95
N ILE A 240 -6.82 -1.70 -11.87
CA ILE A 240 -5.51 -1.78 -11.21
C ILE A 240 -4.67 -2.84 -11.92
N TYR A 241 -3.41 -2.52 -12.17
CA TYR A 241 -2.45 -3.43 -12.80
C TYR A 241 -1.43 -3.98 -11.80
N ARG A 242 -1.04 -3.17 -10.82
CA ARG A 242 -0.17 -3.61 -9.72
C ARG A 242 -0.19 -2.63 -8.55
N ILE A 243 0.22 -3.12 -7.39
CA ILE A 243 0.47 -2.32 -6.19
C ILE A 243 1.97 -2.29 -5.92
N LEU A 244 2.51 -1.10 -5.66
CA LEU A 244 3.90 -0.89 -5.27
C LEU A 244 3.99 -0.31 -3.87
N SER A 245 5.11 -0.58 -3.19
CA SER A 245 5.42 0.08 -1.93
C SER A 245 5.64 1.58 -2.14
N ARG A 246 5.17 2.39 -1.19
CA ARG A 246 5.52 3.81 -1.05
C ARG A 246 6.26 4.00 0.27
N GLU A 247 7.46 4.54 0.20
CA GLU A 247 8.27 4.78 1.38
C GLU A 247 7.52 5.65 2.40
N ASN A 248 7.45 5.15 3.63
CA ASN A 248 7.08 5.91 4.81
C ASN A 248 7.86 5.37 6.01
N ARG A 249 8.88 6.10 6.46
CA ARG A 249 9.78 5.67 7.53
C ARG A 249 9.08 5.49 8.87
N GLN A 250 7.92 6.13 9.06
CA GLN A 250 7.13 6.05 10.29
C GLN A 250 6.17 4.85 10.31
N VAL A 251 5.96 4.18 9.17
CA VAL A 251 4.95 3.12 9.03
C VAL A 251 5.54 1.82 8.49
N ASN A 252 5.90 1.80 7.23
CA ASN A 252 6.30 0.59 6.51
C ASN A 252 7.73 0.65 5.95
N GLN A 253 8.51 1.68 6.31
CA GLN A 253 9.83 1.89 5.73
C GLN A 253 9.72 1.94 4.19
N GLU A 254 10.26 0.94 3.49
CA GLU A 254 10.22 0.79 2.04
C GLU A 254 9.45 -0.47 1.60
N TRP A 255 8.76 -1.17 2.52
CA TRP A 255 8.28 -2.53 2.32
C TRP A 255 6.77 -2.66 2.37
N ILE A 256 6.25 -3.67 1.66
CA ILE A 256 4.88 -4.17 1.82
C ILE A 256 4.88 -5.71 1.77
N CYS A 257 3.90 -6.34 2.43
CA CYS A 257 3.72 -7.78 2.32
C CYS A 257 3.02 -8.16 1.00
N ASP A 258 3.18 -9.42 0.60
CA ASP A 258 2.56 -9.92 -0.64
C ASP A 258 1.04 -9.98 -0.53
N GLU A 259 0.48 -10.18 0.68
CA GLU A 259 -0.96 -10.07 0.90
C GLU A 259 -1.47 -8.67 0.53
N GLY A 260 -0.79 -7.61 0.97
CA GLY A 260 -1.13 -6.23 0.61
C GLY A 260 -0.84 -5.91 -0.85
N ARG A 261 0.19 -6.54 -1.46
CA ARG A 261 0.56 -6.34 -2.86
C ARG A 261 -0.48 -6.86 -3.83
N TYR A 262 -1.07 -8.01 -3.56
CA TYR A 262 -2.05 -8.66 -4.43
C TYR A 262 -3.50 -8.47 -3.94
N LEU A 263 -3.69 -7.62 -2.94
CA LEU A 263 -5.00 -7.36 -2.33
C LEU A 263 -6.06 -6.89 -3.34
N TYR A 264 -5.66 -6.14 -4.36
CA TYR A 264 -6.58 -5.56 -5.34
C TYR A 264 -7.43 -6.61 -6.09
N HIS A 265 -6.93 -7.84 -6.25
CA HIS A 265 -7.71 -8.94 -6.85
C HIS A 265 -8.98 -9.27 -6.06
N ARG A 266 -8.95 -9.13 -4.73
CA ARG A 266 -10.15 -9.33 -3.91
C ARG A 266 -11.23 -8.30 -4.23
N TYR A 267 -10.83 -7.05 -4.46
CA TYR A 267 -11.75 -5.96 -4.76
C TYR A 267 -12.23 -5.97 -6.22
N GLU A 268 -11.42 -6.44 -7.14
CA GLU A 268 -11.84 -6.67 -8.54
C GLU A 268 -12.90 -7.78 -8.66
N ALA A 269 -12.86 -8.76 -7.77
CA ALA A 269 -13.81 -9.89 -7.75
C ALA A 269 -15.14 -9.59 -7.06
N LEU A 270 -15.32 -8.38 -6.48
CA LEU A 270 -16.55 -8.03 -5.76
C LEU A 270 -17.76 -7.96 -6.69
N VAL A 271 -18.84 -8.61 -6.30
CA VAL A 271 -20.15 -8.51 -6.96
C VAL A 271 -20.96 -7.44 -6.23
N ARG A 272 -21.21 -6.32 -6.90
CA ARG A 272 -21.90 -5.16 -6.34
C ARG A 272 -23.15 -4.81 -7.16
N PRO A 273 -24.31 -4.61 -6.52
CA PRO A 273 -25.48 -4.03 -7.16
C PRO A 273 -25.19 -2.60 -7.63
N SER A 274 -25.89 -2.15 -8.67
CA SER A 274 -25.81 -0.78 -9.19
C SER A 274 -26.78 0.20 -8.53
N SER A 275 -27.52 -0.24 -7.52
CA SER A 275 -28.50 0.59 -6.79
C SER A 275 -28.77 -0.04 -5.41
N PRO A 276 -29.31 0.71 -4.45
CA PRO A 276 -29.87 0.13 -3.24
C PRO A 276 -30.90 -0.96 -3.54
N ILE A 277 -30.88 -2.03 -2.74
CA ILE A 277 -31.78 -3.18 -2.87
C ILE A 277 -32.45 -3.42 -1.53
N THR A 278 -33.77 -3.65 -1.57
CA THR A 278 -34.52 -4.21 -0.43
C THR A 278 -34.80 -5.68 -0.70
N TRP A 279 -34.42 -6.53 0.23
CA TRP A 279 -34.75 -7.95 0.23
C TRP A 279 -35.92 -8.20 1.17
N GLN A 280 -37.01 -8.77 0.66
CA GLN A 280 -38.19 -9.16 1.45
C GLN A 280 -38.69 -10.53 0.98
N ALA A 281 -38.88 -11.44 1.92
CA ALA A 281 -39.26 -12.83 1.66
C ALA A 281 -38.41 -13.49 0.56
N GLY A 282 -37.07 -13.23 0.59
CA GLY A 282 -36.11 -13.75 -0.37
C GLY A 282 -36.18 -13.13 -1.78
N LYS A 283 -36.90 -12.04 -1.97
CA LYS A 283 -37.03 -11.36 -3.27
C LYS A 283 -36.37 -9.96 -3.23
N PRO A 284 -35.41 -9.68 -4.14
CA PRO A 284 -34.81 -8.36 -4.24
C PRO A 284 -35.71 -7.37 -5.00
N ALA A 285 -35.77 -6.14 -4.50
CA ALA A 285 -36.39 -5.01 -5.17
C ALA A 285 -35.42 -3.83 -5.20
N SER A 286 -35.06 -3.35 -6.39
CA SER A 286 -34.17 -2.20 -6.55
C SER A 286 -34.91 -0.89 -6.23
N GLN A 287 -34.19 0.05 -5.64
CA GLN A 287 -34.67 1.39 -5.28
C GLN A 287 -33.71 2.46 -5.81
N THR A 288 -34.22 3.69 -5.97
CA THR A 288 -33.33 4.84 -6.13
C THR A 288 -32.70 5.22 -4.79
N TRP A 289 -31.58 5.92 -4.80
CA TRP A 289 -30.94 6.41 -3.58
C TRP A 289 -31.87 7.29 -2.75
N ASP A 290 -32.63 8.20 -3.39
CA ASP A 290 -33.58 9.10 -2.73
C ASP A 290 -34.70 8.32 -2.00
N GLN A 291 -35.22 7.28 -2.65
CA GLN A 291 -36.24 6.41 -2.06
C GLN A 291 -35.68 5.65 -0.85
N ALA A 292 -34.49 5.04 -1.00
CA ALA A 292 -33.85 4.26 0.03
C ALA A 292 -33.52 5.11 1.27
N ILE A 293 -32.89 6.28 1.07
CA ILE A 293 -32.50 7.19 2.15
C ILE A 293 -33.72 7.78 2.85
N SER A 294 -34.74 8.25 2.11
CA SER A 294 -35.94 8.83 2.70
C SER A 294 -36.73 7.80 3.52
N ALA A 295 -36.86 6.57 3.00
CA ALA A 295 -37.53 5.49 3.73
C ALA A 295 -36.78 5.11 5.02
N ALA A 296 -35.44 4.99 4.94
CA ALA A 296 -34.61 4.70 6.10
C ALA A 296 -34.69 5.82 7.15
N ALA A 297 -34.57 7.08 6.76
CA ALA A 297 -34.65 8.20 7.69
C ALA A 297 -36.00 8.23 8.42
N ALA A 298 -37.12 8.00 7.72
CA ALA A 298 -38.45 7.94 8.31
C ALA A 298 -38.64 6.75 9.28
N ALA A 299 -37.99 5.61 9.01
CA ALA A 299 -38.02 4.44 9.91
C ALA A 299 -37.13 4.69 11.14
N LEU A 300 -35.88 5.12 10.94
CA LEU A 300 -34.89 5.34 12.02
C LEU A 300 -35.35 6.39 13.03
N GLN A 301 -36.05 7.46 12.61
CA GLN A 301 -36.58 8.49 13.51
C GLN A 301 -37.69 7.97 14.45
N LYS A 302 -38.36 6.89 14.08
CA LYS A 302 -39.47 6.32 14.88
C LYS A 302 -39.02 5.21 15.80
N ASP A 303 -37.88 4.61 15.51
CA ASP A 303 -37.39 3.44 16.22
C ASP A 303 -36.68 3.83 17.54
N LYS A 304 -37.05 3.15 18.61
CA LYS A 304 -36.47 3.34 19.96
C LYS A 304 -35.51 2.23 20.38
N LYS A 305 -35.47 1.11 19.61
CA LYS A 305 -34.61 -0.04 19.87
C LYS A 305 -33.59 -0.19 18.74
N LEU A 306 -32.97 0.90 18.42
CA LEU A 306 -32.02 1.03 17.33
C LEU A 306 -30.60 0.71 17.80
N GLY A 307 -29.87 -0.12 17.03
CA GLY A 307 -28.44 -0.33 17.16
C GLY A 307 -27.69 0.14 15.92
N VAL A 308 -26.46 0.56 16.08
CA VAL A 308 -25.56 0.87 14.97
C VAL A 308 -24.23 0.15 15.13
N VAL A 309 -23.77 -0.42 14.03
CA VAL A 309 -22.46 -1.09 13.92
C VAL A 309 -21.63 -0.33 12.90
N GLY A 310 -20.57 0.33 13.34
CA GLY A 310 -19.54 0.87 12.44
C GLY A 310 -18.45 -0.15 12.18
N SER A 311 -17.43 0.20 11.44
CA SER A 311 -16.47 -0.77 10.94
C SER A 311 -15.02 -0.32 11.05
N ALA A 312 -14.17 -1.27 11.40
CA ALA A 312 -12.72 -1.12 11.30
C ALA A 312 -12.19 -1.10 9.85
N PHE A 313 -13.03 -1.37 8.84
CA PHE A 313 -12.71 -1.21 7.42
C PHE A 313 -13.20 0.10 6.83
N ALA A 314 -14.15 0.77 7.49
CA ALA A 314 -14.65 2.08 7.11
C ALA A 314 -13.65 3.19 7.48
N THR A 315 -13.74 4.32 6.80
CA THR A 315 -12.91 5.50 7.08
C THR A 315 -13.24 6.16 8.42
N CYS A 316 -12.36 7.02 8.90
CA CYS A 316 -12.65 7.83 10.10
C CYS A 316 -13.87 8.73 9.87
N GLU A 317 -14.01 9.27 8.66
CA GLU A 317 -15.12 10.12 8.25
C GLU A 317 -16.45 9.36 8.30
N GLU A 318 -16.48 8.13 7.83
CA GLU A 318 -17.69 7.29 7.86
C GLU A 318 -18.08 6.92 9.29
N ASN A 319 -17.14 6.48 10.12
CA ASN A 319 -17.40 6.18 11.54
C ASN A 319 -17.81 7.43 12.35
N TYR A 320 -17.23 8.58 12.03
CA TYR A 320 -17.62 9.87 12.63
C TYR A 320 -19.03 10.27 12.23
N LEU A 321 -19.40 10.13 10.97
CA LEU A 321 -20.76 10.41 10.50
C LEU A 321 -21.79 9.46 11.13
N LEU A 322 -21.46 8.18 11.32
CA LEU A 322 -22.32 7.26 12.07
C LEU A 322 -22.57 7.78 13.48
N ARG A 323 -21.55 8.23 14.17
CA ARG A 323 -21.72 8.85 15.50
C ARG A 323 -22.65 10.07 15.45
N LYS A 324 -22.46 10.98 14.49
CA LYS A 324 -23.31 12.17 14.33
C LYS A 324 -24.78 11.81 14.07
N ILE A 325 -25.02 10.81 13.22
CA ILE A 325 -26.39 10.38 12.88
C ILE A 325 -27.04 9.68 14.08
N PHE A 326 -26.39 8.62 14.58
CA PHE A 326 -27.03 7.70 15.51
C PHE A 326 -26.96 8.19 16.95
N GLN A 327 -25.80 8.64 17.43
CA GLN A 327 -25.65 9.09 18.80
C GLN A 327 -26.17 10.52 19.00
N GLU A 328 -25.82 11.46 18.10
CA GLU A 328 -26.11 12.88 18.32
C GLU A 328 -27.51 13.27 17.81
N ALA A 329 -27.93 12.81 16.61
CA ALA A 329 -29.22 13.19 16.05
C ALA A 329 -30.38 12.26 16.46
N LEU A 330 -30.14 10.94 16.56
CA LEU A 330 -31.16 9.93 16.88
C LEU A 330 -31.12 9.45 18.33
N ALA A 331 -30.16 9.90 19.14
CA ALA A 331 -29.97 9.52 20.57
C ALA A 331 -29.87 8.00 20.78
N CYS A 332 -29.26 7.27 19.82
CA CYS A 332 -29.03 5.83 19.93
C CYS A 332 -27.94 5.54 20.97
N GLU A 333 -28.21 4.64 21.91
CA GLU A 333 -27.28 4.24 22.97
C GLU A 333 -26.48 2.99 22.60
N HIS A 334 -26.94 2.17 21.65
CA HIS A 334 -26.35 0.92 21.24
C HIS A 334 -25.38 1.10 20.06
N LEU A 335 -24.10 1.38 20.40
CA LEU A 335 -23.04 1.64 19.45
C LEU A 335 -22.01 0.52 19.48
N TYR A 336 -21.72 -0.09 18.34
CA TYR A 336 -20.82 -1.23 18.20
C TYR A 336 -19.83 -1.03 17.05
N VAL A 337 -18.76 -1.84 17.06
CA VAL A 337 -17.75 -1.86 16.01
C VAL A 337 -17.60 -3.27 15.44
N HIS A 338 -17.82 -3.42 14.14
CA HIS A 338 -17.44 -4.63 13.42
C HIS A 338 -15.93 -4.65 13.19
N ARG A 339 -15.32 -5.77 13.57
CA ARG A 339 -13.91 -6.08 13.28
C ARG A 339 -13.71 -7.60 13.23
N PRO A 340 -12.78 -8.09 12.39
CA PRO A 340 -12.38 -9.49 12.44
C PRO A 340 -11.86 -9.87 13.84
N SER A 341 -12.03 -11.13 14.22
CA SER A 341 -11.35 -11.66 15.40
C SER A 341 -9.83 -11.63 15.18
N GLU A 342 -9.07 -11.23 16.21
CA GLU A 342 -7.61 -11.32 16.19
C GLU A 342 -7.22 -12.80 16.25
N SER A 343 -6.86 -13.38 15.10
CA SER A 343 -6.54 -14.82 15.00
C SER A 343 -5.05 -15.07 14.72
N GLU A 344 -4.29 -14.04 14.36
CA GLU A 344 -2.89 -14.16 13.99
C GLU A 344 -1.99 -13.35 14.91
N LEU A 345 -0.75 -13.83 15.07
CA LEU A 345 0.31 -13.07 15.76
C LEU A 345 0.98 -12.10 14.79
N ASP A 346 1.52 -11.02 15.33
CA ASP A 346 2.37 -10.11 14.59
C ASP A 346 3.63 -10.83 14.09
N ILE A 347 4.00 -10.60 12.83
CA ILE A 347 5.26 -11.07 12.26
C ILE A 347 6.21 -9.89 12.19
N VAL A 348 7.23 -9.90 13.05
CA VAL A 348 8.26 -8.86 13.10
C VAL A 348 9.51 -9.34 12.38
N TYR A 349 9.92 -8.65 11.33
CA TYR A 349 11.12 -8.95 10.56
C TYR A 349 12.37 -8.28 11.14
N ARG A 350 13.54 -8.74 10.71
CA ARG A 350 14.85 -8.23 11.18
C ARG A 350 14.99 -6.71 11.01
N SER A 351 14.44 -6.14 9.96
CA SER A 351 14.41 -4.69 9.72
C SER A 351 13.49 -3.90 10.66
N GLY A 352 12.67 -4.58 11.48
CA GLY A 352 11.59 -3.98 12.27
C GLY A 352 10.28 -3.79 11.48
N PHE A 353 10.24 -4.09 10.18
CA PHE A 353 8.97 -4.13 9.44
C PHE A 353 8.05 -5.19 10.06
N THR A 354 6.79 -4.83 10.26
CA THR A 354 5.83 -5.69 10.96
C THR A 354 4.57 -5.92 10.13
N ILE A 355 4.25 -7.17 9.87
CA ILE A 355 2.92 -7.56 9.40
C ILE A 355 2.06 -7.79 10.64
N ARG A 356 1.04 -6.96 10.84
CA ARG A 356 0.15 -7.08 11.99
C ARG A 356 -0.81 -8.26 11.83
N GLY A 357 -1.01 -8.99 12.94
CA GLY A 357 -2.04 -10.03 13.04
C GLY A 357 -3.45 -9.46 13.03
N ASP A 358 -3.63 -8.26 13.60
CA ASP A 358 -4.89 -7.51 13.52
C ASP A 358 -5.17 -7.06 12.09
N LYS A 359 -6.18 -7.67 11.46
CA LYS A 359 -6.60 -7.41 10.08
C LYS A 359 -7.57 -6.23 9.93
N SER A 360 -7.70 -5.41 10.96
CA SER A 360 -8.58 -4.24 11.03
C SER A 360 -7.82 -2.95 10.67
N PRO A 361 -7.88 -2.43 9.44
CA PRO A 361 -7.03 -1.32 8.99
C PRO A 361 -7.25 -0.01 9.76
N ASN A 362 -8.48 0.27 10.18
CA ASN A 362 -8.88 1.47 10.90
C ASN A 362 -9.53 1.17 12.25
N ARG A 363 -9.09 0.13 12.94
CA ARG A 363 -9.65 -0.24 14.26
C ARG A 363 -9.66 0.96 15.22
N ARG A 364 -8.55 1.67 15.35
CA ARG A 364 -8.44 2.82 16.25
C ARG A 364 -9.40 3.94 15.90
N GLY A 365 -9.61 4.21 14.61
CA GLY A 365 -10.58 5.21 14.15
C GLY A 365 -12.02 4.80 14.49
N ALA A 366 -12.40 3.56 14.20
CA ALA A 366 -13.73 3.06 14.52
C ALA A 366 -14.00 3.09 16.05
N GLU A 367 -13.08 2.54 16.85
CA GLU A 367 -13.19 2.54 18.32
C GLU A 367 -13.17 3.96 18.92
N TRP A 368 -12.55 4.93 18.25
CA TRP A 368 -12.56 6.32 18.70
C TRP A 368 -13.96 6.92 18.71
N PHE A 369 -14.74 6.65 17.67
CA PHE A 369 -16.06 7.27 17.50
C PHE A 369 -17.20 6.47 18.11
N LEU A 370 -17.12 5.12 18.05
CA LEU A 370 -18.23 4.25 18.41
C LEU A 370 -17.98 3.39 19.66
N GLY A 371 -16.79 3.50 20.27
CA GLY A 371 -16.41 2.68 21.42
C GLY A 371 -15.77 1.35 21.02
N LYS A 372 -15.62 0.44 21.98
CA LYS A 372 -14.91 -0.84 21.80
C LYS A 372 -15.84 -2.06 21.80
N GLU A 373 -17.13 -1.83 22.02
CA GLU A 373 -18.10 -2.91 22.10
C GLU A 373 -18.30 -3.56 20.73
N THR A 374 -18.28 -4.88 20.68
CA THR A 374 -18.38 -5.65 19.44
C THR A 374 -19.55 -6.66 19.45
N ASP A 375 -20.10 -6.98 20.61
CA ASP A 375 -21.12 -8.01 20.74
C ASP A 375 -22.55 -7.46 20.68
N PHE A 376 -22.93 -7.00 19.48
CA PHE A 376 -24.30 -6.59 19.21
C PHE A 376 -25.28 -7.77 19.09
N TYR A 377 -24.79 -8.99 18.88
CA TYR A 377 -25.63 -10.18 18.81
C TYR A 377 -26.32 -10.47 20.14
N GLN A 378 -25.63 -10.26 21.26
CA GLN A 378 -26.21 -10.44 22.60
C GLN A 378 -27.36 -9.45 22.84
N ALA A 379 -27.22 -8.19 22.43
CA ALA A 379 -28.28 -7.19 22.57
C ALA A 379 -29.52 -7.51 21.69
N ILE A 380 -29.32 -8.10 20.51
CA ILE A 380 -30.42 -8.59 19.66
C ILE A 380 -31.11 -9.79 20.33
N GLU A 381 -30.36 -10.76 20.86
CA GLU A 381 -30.89 -11.90 21.57
C GLU A 381 -31.73 -11.49 22.81
N ALA A 382 -31.30 -10.46 23.54
CA ALA A 382 -32.01 -9.90 24.69
C ALA A 382 -33.24 -9.06 24.29
N GLY A 383 -33.45 -8.75 22.99
CA GLY A 383 -34.53 -7.90 22.51
C GLY A 383 -34.36 -6.43 22.87
N GLU A 384 -33.14 -6.01 23.19
CA GLU A 384 -32.75 -4.61 23.41
C GLU A 384 -32.66 -3.84 22.09
N ILE A 385 -32.26 -4.54 21.01
CA ILE A 385 -32.18 -4.05 19.64
C ILE A 385 -33.15 -4.83 18.76
N THR A 386 -34.03 -4.14 18.05
CA THR A 386 -34.92 -4.71 17.04
C THR A 386 -34.66 -4.19 15.64
N SER A 387 -33.90 -3.09 15.53
CA SER A 387 -33.45 -2.53 14.25
C SER A 387 -31.94 -2.28 14.27
N LEU A 388 -31.25 -2.63 13.20
CA LEU A 388 -29.80 -2.52 13.12
C LEU A 388 -29.38 -1.82 11.83
N PHE A 389 -28.52 -0.81 11.98
CA PHE A 389 -27.78 -0.18 10.87
C PHE A 389 -26.33 -0.67 10.89
N PHE A 390 -25.92 -1.40 9.86
CA PHE A 390 -24.64 -2.09 9.81
C PHE A 390 -23.77 -1.56 8.67
N LEU A 391 -22.67 -0.87 9.01
CA LEU A 391 -21.62 -0.54 8.05
C LEU A 391 -20.53 -1.60 8.13
N SER A 392 -20.28 -2.32 7.04
CA SER A 392 -19.23 -3.33 6.96
C SER A 392 -17.98 -2.80 6.26
N GLY A 393 -18.01 -2.69 4.95
CA GLY A 393 -16.83 -2.39 4.14
C GLY A 393 -15.76 -3.52 4.15
N ASP A 394 -16.06 -4.64 4.80
CA ASP A 394 -15.17 -5.80 4.90
C ASP A 394 -15.37 -6.75 3.71
N PRO A 395 -14.40 -6.84 2.78
CA PRO A 395 -14.52 -7.71 1.60
C PRO A 395 -14.49 -9.22 1.95
N LEU A 396 -14.20 -9.56 3.20
CA LEU A 396 -14.10 -10.94 3.68
C LEU A 396 -15.21 -11.29 4.69
N LEU A 397 -16.15 -10.37 4.93
CA LEU A 397 -17.24 -10.62 5.86
C LEU A 397 -17.99 -11.91 5.48
N ASN A 398 -18.05 -12.80 6.44
CA ASN A 398 -18.84 -14.02 6.38
C ASN A 398 -19.59 -14.20 7.70
N LEU A 399 -20.86 -14.55 7.63
CA LEU A 399 -21.72 -14.78 8.79
C LEU A 399 -21.97 -16.27 8.95
N ASP A 400 -21.72 -16.81 10.13
CA ASP A 400 -22.07 -18.18 10.44
C ASP A 400 -23.59 -18.37 10.64
N ALA A 401 -24.02 -19.63 10.73
CA ALA A 401 -25.43 -19.96 10.85
C ALA A 401 -26.09 -19.43 12.15
N THR A 402 -25.32 -19.22 13.21
CA THR A 402 -25.82 -18.67 14.49
C THR A 402 -26.00 -17.17 14.36
N GLN A 403 -25.01 -16.46 13.81
CA GLN A 403 -25.10 -15.04 13.53
C GLN A 403 -26.28 -14.70 12.62
N LYS A 404 -26.47 -15.46 11.53
CA LYS A 404 -27.62 -15.28 10.62
C LYS A 404 -28.95 -15.48 11.34
N ARG A 405 -29.08 -16.50 12.18
CA ARG A 405 -30.31 -16.75 12.99
C ARG A 405 -30.61 -15.61 13.97
N THR A 406 -29.59 -15.03 14.58
CA THR A 406 -29.77 -13.87 15.46
C THR A 406 -30.23 -12.65 14.66
N LEU A 407 -29.61 -12.38 13.51
CA LEU A 407 -30.01 -11.26 12.64
C LEU A 407 -31.43 -11.43 12.07
N GLN A 408 -31.93 -12.66 11.89
CA GLN A 408 -33.31 -12.90 11.46
C GLN A 408 -34.39 -12.46 12.49
N LYS A 409 -33.99 -12.18 13.74
CA LYS A 409 -34.91 -11.67 14.79
C LYS A 409 -35.15 -10.17 14.66
N LEU A 410 -34.34 -9.47 13.85
CA LEU A 410 -34.50 -8.03 13.62
C LEU A 410 -35.76 -7.73 12.79
N GLU A 411 -36.45 -6.67 13.15
CA GLU A 411 -37.57 -6.12 12.38
C GLU A 411 -37.06 -5.35 11.15
N GLN A 412 -35.88 -4.68 11.29
CA GLN A 412 -35.24 -3.92 10.23
C GLN A 412 -33.72 -4.12 10.26
N LEU A 413 -33.12 -4.32 9.09
CA LEU A 413 -31.67 -4.42 8.92
C LEU A 413 -31.24 -3.60 7.72
N TRP A 414 -30.44 -2.55 7.93
CA TRP A 414 -29.77 -1.80 6.88
C TRP A 414 -28.31 -2.20 6.83
N VAL A 415 -27.81 -2.53 5.66
CA VAL A 415 -26.43 -2.97 5.44
C VAL A 415 -25.77 -2.07 4.39
N LEU A 416 -24.71 -1.37 4.79
CA LEU A 416 -23.82 -0.64 3.90
C LEU A 416 -22.57 -1.48 3.69
N ASP A 417 -22.35 -2.01 2.50
CA ASP A 417 -21.18 -2.87 2.25
C ASP A 417 -20.68 -2.74 0.81
N VAL A 418 -19.43 -3.18 0.63
CA VAL A 418 -18.75 -3.29 -0.68
C VAL A 418 -19.20 -4.53 -1.46
N GLN A 419 -19.85 -5.51 -0.80
CA GLN A 419 -20.36 -6.73 -1.43
C GLN A 419 -21.59 -7.27 -0.69
N GLN A 420 -22.45 -7.98 -1.42
CA GLN A 420 -23.74 -8.46 -0.91
C GLN A 420 -23.68 -9.83 -0.19
N ASN A 421 -22.62 -10.61 -0.36
CA ASN A 421 -22.60 -12.06 -0.13
C ASN A 421 -22.98 -12.54 1.29
N ALA A 422 -22.65 -11.77 2.34
CA ALA A 422 -22.89 -12.23 3.72
C ALA A 422 -24.37 -12.25 4.13
N PHE A 423 -25.22 -11.41 3.51
CA PHE A 423 -26.59 -11.14 3.95
C PHE A 423 -27.67 -11.66 3.00
N THR A 424 -27.33 -12.39 1.94
CA THR A 424 -28.25 -12.80 0.87
C THR A 424 -29.45 -13.64 1.34
N ASP A 425 -29.33 -14.32 2.47
CA ASP A 425 -30.38 -15.19 3.03
C ASP A 425 -31.24 -14.48 4.09
N LEU A 426 -31.07 -13.16 4.26
CA LEU A 426 -31.77 -12.35 5.25
C LEU A 426 -32.68 -11.33 4.55
N ASP A 427 -33.78 -10.97 5.18
CA ASP A 427 -34.55 -9.78 4.80
C ASP A 427 -33.78 -8.55 5.27
N HIS A 428 -33.39 -7.67 4.35
CA HIS A 428 -32.56 -6.51 4.65
C HIS A 428 -32.63 -5.44 3.56
N HIS A 429 -32.13 -4.25 3.89
CA HIS A 429 -31.89 -3.17 2.95
C HIS A 429 -30.38 -3.11 2.66
N PHE A 430 -29.95 -3.42 1.44
CA PHE A 430 -28.55 -3.38 1.03
C PHE A 430 -28.23 -2.10 0.27
N TRP A 431 -27.21 -1.38 0.72
CA TRP A 431 -26.75 -0.13 0.12
C TRP A 431 -25.29 -0.30 -0.35
N PRO A 432 -25.05 -0.36 -1.69
CA PRO A 432 -23.71 -0.60 -2.23
C PRO A 432 -22.82 0.62 -2.06
N ILE A 433 -21.68 0.46 -1.39
CA ILE A 433 -20.69 1.53 -1.20
C ILE A 433 -19.39 1.26 -1.93
N ALA A 434 -18.65 2.35 -2.17
CA ALA A 434 -17.33 2.35 -2.79
C ALA A 434 -16.29 1.67 -1.88
N CYS A 435 -15.37 0.91 -2.49
CA CYS A 435 -14.27 0.28 -1.76
C CYS A 435 -13.05 1.22 -1.66
N PHE A 436 -11.99 0.81 -0.96
CA PHE A 436 -10.81 1.63 -0.67
C PHE A 436 -10.10 2.19 -1.92
N THR A 437 -10.23 1.55 -3.09
CA THR A 437 -9.65 2.03 -4.35
C THR A 437 -10.47 3.13 -5.01
N GLU A 438 -11.68 3.36 -4.53
CA GLU A 438 -12.72 4.19 -5.15
C GLU A 438 -13.18 5.34 -4.23
N THR A 439 -12.76 5.35 -2.97
CA THR A 439 -13.18 6.33 -1.97
C THR A 439 -12.02 7.17 -1.45
N GLN A 440 -12.34 8.36 -0.98
CA GLN A 440 -11.44 9.21 -0.22
C GLN A 440 -11.80 9.13 1.26
N GLY A 441 -10.80 9.24 2.14
CA GLY A 441 -10.99 9.27 3.58
C GLY A 441 -9.69 9.07 4.32
N THR A 442 -9.77 8.73 5.61
CA THR A 442 -8.60 8.52 6.46
C THR A 442 -8.70 7.24 7.29
N TYR A 443 -7.53 6.63 7.57
CA TYR A 443 -7.37 5.51 8.50
C TYR A 443 -6.40 5.89 9.62
N ILE A 444 -6.65 5.37 10.84
CA ILE A 444 -5.71 5.44 11.97
C ILE A 444 -5.14 4.05 12.19
N ASN A 445 -3.85 3.89 11.91
CA ASN A 445 -3.17 2.60 12.03
C ASN A 445 -2.91 2.19 13.50
N ALA A 446 -2.35 0.99 13.70
CA ALA A 446 -2.04 0.44 15.03
C ALA A 446 -1.14 1.33 15.89
N THR A 447 -0.27 2.15 15.28
CA THR A 447 0.61 3.08 16.00
C THR A 447 -0.03 4.44 16.31
N GLY A 448 -1.31 4.64 15.93
CA GLY A 448 -2.01 5.91 16.14
C GLY A 448 -1.72 6.97 15.09
N ARG A 449 -1.24 6.59 13.89
CA ARG A 449 -1.00 7.52 12.80
C ARG A 449 -2.18 7.57 11.85
N MET A 450 -2.76 8.76 11.67
CA MET A 450 -3.81 9.02 10.70
C MET A 450 -3.19 9.26 9.32
N GLN A 451 -3.71 8.58 8.32
CA GLN A 451 -3.17 8.58 6.95
C GLN A 451 -4.31 8.70 5.94
N SER A 452 -4.06 9.39 4.81
CA SER A 452 -5.05 9.66 3.78
C SER A 452 -5.15 8.55 2.74
N LEU A 453 -6.37 8.16 2.40
CA LEU A 453 -6.72 7.36 1.23
C LEU A 453 -7.12 8.28 0.08
N GLN A 454 -6.68 7.91 -1.14
CA GLN A 454 -7.05 8.61 -2.36
C GLN A 454 -7.63 7.62 -3.37
N PRO A 455 -8.74 7.96 -4.05
CA PRO A 455 -9.35 7.11 -5.04
C PRO A 455 -8.46 7.00 -6.29
N ALA A 456 -8.22 5.78 -6.74
CA ALA A 456 -7.53 5.46 -7.98
C ALA A 456 -8.53 5.13 -9.11
N LEU A 457 -9.68 4.58 -8.73
CA LEU A 457 -10.74 4.12 -9.63
C LEU A 457 -12.02 4.92 -9.38
N ARG A 458 -12.87 4.92 -10.38
CA ARG A 458 -14.26 5.38 -10.23
C ARG A 458 -15.10 4.18 -9.77
N PRO A 459 -16.01 4.37 -8.81
CA PRO A 459 -16.93 3.31 -8.43
C PRO A 459 -17.83 2.91 -9.61
N PRO A 460 -18.37 1.70 -9.64
CA PRO A 460 -19.40 1.31 -10.61
C PRO A 460 -20.59 2.26 -10.61
N GLN A 461 -21.30 2.33 -11.74
CA GLN A 461 -22.49 3.17 -11.85
C GLN A 461 -23.47 2.86 -10.71
N GLY A 462 -23.96 3.90 -10.04
CA GLY A 462 -24.94 3.80 -8.95
C GLY A 462 -24.35 3.48 -7.58
N VAL A 463 -23.08 3.08 -7.48
CA VAL A 463 -22.37 2.92 -6.21
C VAL A 463 -21.85 4.28 -5.75
N LYS A 464 -22.07 4.63 -4.48
CA LYS A 464 -21.61 5.88 -3.86
C LYS A 464 -20.53 5.64 -2.81
N PRO A 465 -19.61 6.59 -2.55
CA PRO A 465 -18.77 6.55 -1.34
C PRO A 465 -19.63 6.47 -0.07
N GLY A 466 -19.20 5.67 0.90
CA GLY A 466 -19.96 5.49 2.14
C GLY A 466 -20.17 6.80 2.90
N TRP A 467 -19.15 7.68 2.97
CA TRP A 467 -19.28 9.00 3.58
C TRP A 467 -20.35 9.88 2.90
N GLN A 468 -20.53 9.79 1.57
CA GLN A 468 -21.57 10.52 0.85
C GLN A 468 -22.97 10.01 1.19
N VAL A 469 -23.15 8.69 1.22
CA VAL A 469 -24.40 8.04 1.63
C VAL A 469 -24.79 8.46 3.05
N LEU A 470 -23.83 8.51 3.95
CA LEU A 470 -24.06 8.91 5.34
C LEU A 470 -24.35 10.42 5.47
N LEU A 471 -23.74 11.28 4.65
CA LEU A 471 -24.11 12.70 4.60
C LEU A 471 -25.56 12.90 4.10
N ASP A 472 -25.93 12.19 3.05
CA ASP A 472 -27.31 12.22 2.53
C ASP A 472 -28.31 11.75 3.62
N LEU A 473 -27.96 10.70 4.37
CA LEU A 473 -28.77 10.21 5.50
C LEU A 473 -28.83 11.23 6.66
N LEU A 474 -27.71 11.86 7.03
CA LEU A 474 -27.65 12.89 8.07
C LEU A 474 -28.60 14.06 7.77
N GLN A 475 -28.64 14.49 6.51
CA GLN A 475 -29.59 15.52 6.06
C GLN A 475 -31.04 15.03 6.13
N ALA A 476 -31.29 13.79 5.71
CA ALA A 476 -32.64 13.20 5.68
C ALA A 476 -33.24 13.00 7.08
N VAL A 477 -32.41 12.75 8.12
CA VAL A 477 -32.87 12.71 9.52
C VAL A 477 -33.06 14.11 10.15
N GLY A 478 -32.89 15.18 9.36
CA GLY A 478 -33.21 16.55 9.76
C GLY A 478 -32.04 17.40 10.28
N THR A 479 -30.81 16.90 10.23
CA THR A 479 -29.63 17.66 10.63
C THR A 479 -29.17 18.56 9.47
N LYS A 480 -29.22 19.87 9.66
CA LYS A 480 -28.68 20.83 8.68
C LYS A 480 -27.14 20.74 8.68
N THR A 481 -26.55 20.52 7.52
CA THR A 481 -25.09 20.50 7.35
C THR A 481 -24.69 21.13 6.02
N GLU A 482 -23.53 21.80 6.00
CA GLU A 482 -22.88 22.36 4.82
C GLU A 482 -21.76 21.45 4.29
N LEU A 483 -21.58 20.27 4.90
CA LEU A 483 -20.55 19.31 4.50
C LEU A 483 -20.92 18.68 3.15
N VAL A 484 -19.98 18.65 2.20
CA VAL A 484 -20.18 18.15 0.84
C VAL A 484 -19.15 17.09 0.45
N THR A 485 -17.94 17.16 1.01
CA THR A 485 -16.82 16.27 0.66
C THR A 485 -16.28 15.53 1.88
N ALA A 486 -15.55 14.46 1.66
CA ALA A 486 -14.82 13.76 2.74
C ALA A 486 -13.85 14.72 3.48
N SER A 487 -13.26 15.68 2.77
CA SER A 487 -12.39 16.70 3.37
C SER A 487 -13.15 17.64 4.30
N ASP A 488 -14.40 17.99 3.97
CA ASP A 488 -15.24 18.81 4.86
C ASP A 488 -15.58 18.03 6.13
N VAL A 489 -15.89 16.74 5.99
CA VAL A 489 -16.14 15.85 7.14
C VAL A 489 -14.91 15.75 8.03
N LEU A 490 -13.71 15.59 7.45
CA LEU A 490 -12.45 15.57 8.20
C LEU A 490 -12.20 16.91 8.93
N ASN A 491 -12.49 18.02 8.28
CA ASN A 491 -12.33 19.34 8.91
C ASN A 491 -13.35 19.58 10.04
N ASP A 492 -14.60 19.13 9.87
CA ASP A 492 -15.60 19.16 10.93
C ASP A 492 -15.20 18.29 12.12
N LEU A 493 -14.71 17.07 11.85
CA LEU A 493 -14.15 16.18 12.86
C LEU A 493 -13.00 16.86 13.63
N ALA A 494 -12.07 17.49 12.92
CA ALA A 494 -10.95 18.20 13.54
C ALA A 494 -11.39 19.40 14.39
N ALA A 495 -12.46 20.08 14.00
CA ALA A 495 -13.03 21.19 14.76
C ALA A 495 -13.79 20.73 16.02
N GLN A 496 -14.48 19.57 15.95
CA GLN A 496 -15.32 19.08 17.04
C GLN A 496 -14.56 18.22 18.08
N VAL A 497 -13.47 17.57 17.66
CA VAL A 497 -12.74 16.61 18.51
C VAL A 497 -11.32 17.12 18.77
N PRO A 498 -11.00 17.59 20.00
CA PRO A 498 -9.73 18.26 20.33
C PRO A 498 -8.47 17.47 19.94
N ALA A 499 -8.48 16.13 20.07
CA ALA A 499 -7.35 15.27 19.69
C ALA A 499 -7.00 15.33 18.19
N PHE A 500 -7.92 15.80 17.35
CA PHE A 500 -7.74 15.94 15.90
C PHE A 500 -7.56 17.41 15.47
N ALA A 501 -7.56 18.38 16.38
CA ALA A 501 -7.53 19.81 16.05
C ALA A 501 -6.31 20.24 15.19
N HIS A 502 -5.21 19.48 15.23
CA HIS A 502 -4.01 19.72 14.43
C HIS A 502 -4.06 19.10 13.04
N ILE A 503 -5.11 18.32 12.72
CA ILE A 503 -5.27 17.56 11.48
C ILE A 503 -6.08 18.35 10.46
N SER A 504 -5.67 18.30 9.21
CA SER A 504 -6.46 18.68 8.04
C SER A 504 -5.99 17.86 6.85
N SER A 505 -6.80 17.77 5.80
CA SER A 505 -6.43 17.03 4.58
C SER A 505 -5.10 17.51 3.98
N PHE A 506 -4.81 18.80 4.07
CA PHE A 506 -3.54 19.39 3.61
C PHE A 506 -2.35 19.03 4.52
N LYS A 507 -2.54 19.08 5.84
CA LYS A 507 -1.46 18.80 6.81
C LYS A 507 -1.08 17.33 6.89
N LEU A 508 -1.99 16.41 6.60
CA LEU A 508 -1.70 14.98 6.61
C LEU A 508 -0.56 14.61 5.66
N GLY A 509 -0.45 15.29 4.51
CA GLY A 509 0.63 15.05 3.56
C GLY A 509 0.77 13.59 3.16
N ASP A 510 1.99 13.20 2.81
CA ASP A 510 2.30 11.84 2.34
C ASP A 510 2.56 10.85 3.48
N GLU A 511 2.99 11.32 4.64
CA GLU A 511 3.39 10.46 5.77
C GLU A 511 2.30 10.30 6.83
N GLY A 512 1.25 11.11 6.78
CA GLY A 512 0.23 11.18 7.82
C GLY A 512 0.72 11.86 9.10
N LEU A 513 -0.17 11.99 10.08
CA LEU A 513 0.09 12.64 11.36
C LEU A 513 -0.28 11.73 12.55
N PRO A 514 0.46 11.79 13.66
CA PRO A 514 0.07 11.09 14.87
C PRO A 514 -1.22 11.69 15.44
N VAL A 515 -2.09 10.85 15.97
CA VAL A 515 -3.27 11.25 16.75
C VAL A 515 -2.98 10.91 18.21
N GLU A 516 -3.26 11.82 19.11
CA GLU A 516 -3.10 11.59 20.55
C GLU A 516 -3.98 10.40 20.98
N SER A 517 -3.47 9.57 21.88
CA SER A 517 -4.24 8.46 22.44
C SER A 517 -5.39 8.98 23.30
N ARG A 518 -6.56 8.39 23.14
CA ARG A 518 -7.72 8.63 24.02
C ARG A 518 -7.51 8.02 25.40
#